data_e127ff9c27f689ebe6af4b9522ab940e
#
_entry.id   e127ff9c27f689ebe6af4b9522ab940e
#
_cell.length_a   1.000
_cell.length_b   1.000
_cell.length_c   1.000
_cell.angle_alpha   90.00
_cell.angle_beta   90.00
_cell.angle_gamma   90.00
#
_symmetry.space_group_name_H-M   'P 1'
#
loop_
_entity.id
_entity.type
_entity.pdbx_description
1 polymer ?
#
loop_
_entity_poly.entity_id
_entity_poly.type
_entity_poly.pdbx_seq_one_letter_code
_entity_poly.pdbx_strand_id
1 'polypeptide(L)'
;MLTYLLVGVAFLSIIIHILFNYNEKARILRKIPGPKDDFILGNALAIMLSPVELMKKGRVFAKTWNGIYRLYMYPIAAVNIFNPDDVEVIVSNIKHSDKSSLYSLLKPWLGDGLLVSKGAKWQERRKILTPTFHFNILRQFYEIFEENSQCLINRLKKDAGKAIDIVPALSEFTLHTICETAMGTKLSEETTSEGRSYKEAILDLGYLVFRRGTNLFLYADLIFYLSSLGRQQKRHLKTVHRFTEKVIQERTDHIDKYGVNFGEQSEEDDTLMIKKKKAAMLDLLITAGREGLIDRKGIQEEVDTFMFEGHDTTASGLSFCFMLLANHRNIQDKIVAELNEILGSSNRPITMNDLTKMKYLECCIKESLRLYPPVHFISRNLNVPVKLSNYDVPAGVFCHIHIYDMHRRADLFENPEDFVPERFLPENSVNRHPYSYIPFSAGPRNCIGQKFALLEMKQVIAAVLREFKLLPVTRPSDIEYNADLVLRNNGPIKVKFIKRQDV
;
A
#
# COMPACT_ATOMS: atom_id res chain seq x y z
N MET A 1 -52.97 -5.53 -5.04
CA MET A 1 -51.68 -6.22 -4.97
C MET A 1 -50.51 -5.28 -4.74
N LEU A 2 -50.33 -4.25 -5.56
CA LEU A 2 -49.23 -3.24 -5.40
C LEU A 2 -49.28 -2.52 -4.02
N THR A 3 -50.45 -2.12 -3.56
CA THR A 3 -50.65 -1.43 -2.27
C THR A 3 -50.24 -2.29 -1.08
N TYR A 4 -50.58 -3.59 -1.07
CA TYR A 4 -50.17 -4.52 -0.02
C TYR A 4 -48.66 -4.76 -0.03
N LEU A 5 -48.06 -4.82 -1.22
CA LEU A 5 -46.59 -4.92 -1.37
C LEU A 5 -45.93 -3.67 -0.78
N LEU A 6 -46.41 -2.48 -1.12
CA LEU A 6 -45.82 -1.23 -0.59
C LEU A 6 -45.98 -1.09 0.92
N VAL A 7 -47.15 -1.46 1.47
CA VAL A 7 -47.37 -1.50 2.94
C VAL A 7 -46.43 -2.51 3.61
N GLY A 8 -46.27 -3.71 3.01
CA GLY A 8 -45.33 -4.72 3.51
C GLY A 8 -43.88 -4.24 3.51
N VAL A 9 -43.44 -3.58 2.44
CA VAL A 9 -42.10 -3.00 2.34
C VAL A 9 -41.91 -1.89 3.38
N ALA A 10 -42.92 -0.99 3.54
CA ALA A 10 -42.85 0.08 4.53
C ALA A 10 -42.77 -0.50 5.98
N PHE A 11 -43.57 -1.49 6.29
CA PHE A 11 -43.57 -2.15 7.60
C PHE A 11 -42.25 -2.86 7.88
N LEU A 12 -41.73 -3.62 6.90
CA LEU A 12 -40.40 -4.26 7.00
C LEU A 12 -39.29 -3.23 7.20
N SER A 13 -39.37 -2.11 6.49
CA SER A 13 -38.41 -0.99 6.61
C SER A 13 -38.41 -0.37 8.00
N ILE A 14 -39.59 -0.21 8.61
CA ILE A 14 -39.72 0.29 9.98
C ILE A 14 -39.16 -0.73 10.98
N ILE A 15 -39.45 -2.02 10.82
CA ILE A 15 -38.88 -3.07 11.68
C ILE A 15 -37.36 -3.07 11.58
N ILE A 16 -36.80 -3.05 10.38
CA ILE A 16 -35.36 -2.97 10.15
C ILE A 16 -34.78 -1.74 10.84
N HIS A 17 -35.40 -0.58 10.65
CA HIS A 17 -34.96 0.64 11.31
C HIS A 17 -34.96 0.51 12.85
N ILE A 18 -35.99 -0.04 13.45
CA ILE A 18 -36.08 -0.26 14.90
C ILE A 18 -34.97 -1.23 15.36
N LEU A 19 -34.85 -2.39 14.72
CA LEU A 19 -33.87 -3.41 15.10
C LEU A 19 -32.42 -2.88 15.06
N PHE A 20 -32.09 -2.05 14.08
CA PHE A 20 -30.73 -1.54 13.94
C PHE A 20 -30.47 -0.27 14.74
N ASN A 21 -31.49 0.55 15.04
CA ASN A 21 -31.31 1.80 15.75
C ASN A 21 -31.48 1.72 17.27
N TYR A 22 -32.25 0.75 17.76
CA TYR A 22 -32.60 0.68 19.18
C TYR A 22 -31.95 -0.50 19.91
N ASN A 23 -31.08 -1.27 19.23
CA ASN A 23 -30.29 -2.29 19.93
C ASN A 23 -29.23 -1.67 20.84
N GLU A 24 -28.71 -2.44 21.78
CA GLU A 24 -27.69 -1.98 22.74
C GLU A 24 -26.42 -1.44 22.05
N LYS A 25 -25.98 -2.11 21.01
CA LYS A 25 -24.80 -1.72 20.21
C LYS A 25 -24.97 -0.33 19.58
N ALA A 26 -26.12 -0.08 18.96
CA ALA A 26 -26.43 1.23 18.39
C ALA A 26 -26.49 2.32 19.46
N ARG A 27 -27.07 2.02 20.64
CA ARG A 27 -27.15 2.95 21.76
C ARG A 27 -25.76 3.35 22.27
N ILE A 28 -24.83 2.39 22.36
CA ILE A 28 -23.44 2.68 22.78
C ILE A 28 -22.74 3.53 21.72
N LEU A 29 -22.81 3.15 20.45
CA LEU A 29 -22.13 3.84 19.35
C LEU A 29 -22.64 5.26 19.12
N ARG A 30 -23.91 5.56 19.42
CA ARG A 30 -24.45 6.92 19.29
C ARG A 30 -23.85 7.94 20.26
N LYS A 31 -23.16 7.49 21.30
CA LYS A 31 -22.38 8.39 22.16
C LYS A 31 -21.15 8.95 21.42
N ILE A 32 -20.66 8.25 20.39
CA ILE A 32 -19.54 8.69 19.56
C ILE A 32 -20.08 9.70 18.54
N PRO A 33 -19.44 10.87 18.35
CA PRO A 33 -19.88 11.84 17.36
C PRO A 33 -19.83 11.27 15.94
N GLY A 34 -20.61 11.85 15.04
CA GLY A 34 -20.64 11.42 13.64
C GLY A 34 -21.73 12.12 12.84
N PRO A 35 -21.82 11.88 11.53
CA PRO A 35 -22.84 12.45 10.69
C PRO A 35 -24.24 11.98 11.13
N LYS A 36 -25.24 12.78 10.81
CA LYS A 36 -26.64 12.43 11.05
C LYS A 36 -26.99 11.18 10.22
N ASP A 37 -27.69 10.25 10.85
CA ASP A 37 -28.14 9.03 10.21
C ASP A 37 -29.39 9.31 9.36
N ASP A 38 -29.41 8.83 8.12
CA ASP A 38 -30.61 8.79 7.30
C ASP A 38 -31.52 7.64 7.74
N PHE A 39 -32.83 7.82 7.58
CA PHE A 39 -33.81 6.79 7.89
C PHE A 39 -33.52 5.51 7.06
N ILE A 40 -33.46 4.34 7.67
CA ILE A 40 -33.16 3.02 7.06
C ILE A 40 -31.71 2.84 6.62
N LEU A 41 -31.10 3.80 5.90
CA LEU A 41 -29.79 3.66 5.27
C LEU A 41 -28.61 4.07 6.16
N GLY A 42 -28.90 4.75 7.30
CA GLY A 42 -27.85 5.30 8.14
C GLY A 42 -26.98 6.31 7.35
N ASN A 43 -25.68 6.09 7.28
CA ASN A 43 -24.78 6.97 6.54
C ASN A 43 -24.39 6.41 5.14
N ALA A 44 -25.12 5.43 4.61
CA ALA A 44 -24.77 4.81 3.33
C ALA A 44 -24.72 5.81 2.18
N LEU A 45 -25.68 6.76 2.11
CA LEU A 45 -25.68 7.80 1.08
C LEU A 45 -24.48 8.75 1.18
N ALA A 46 -23.96 8.95 2.38
CA ALA A 46 -22.78 9.80 2.59
C ALA A 46 -21.48 9.18 2.05
N ILE A 47 -21.46 7.87 1.77
CA ILE A 47 -20.28 7.16 1.24
C ILE A 47 -20.48 6.62 -0.18
N MET A 48 -21.74 6.55 -0.68
CA MET A 48 -22.04 6.14 -2.05
C MET A 48 -21.75 7.27 -3.06
N LEU A 49 -20.53 7.79 -3.00
CA LEU A 49 -20.03 8.90 -3.80
C LEU A 49 -19.03 8.40 -4.84
N SER A 50 -18.64 9.28 -5.76
CA SER A 50 -17.46 9.01 -6.60
C SER A 50 -16.20 8.90 -5.71
N PRO A 51 -15.14 8.20 -6.16
CA PRO A 51 -13.93 8.08 -5.39
C PRO A 51 -13.32 9.43 -4.97
N VAL A 52 -13.36 10.42 -5.85
CA VAL A 52 -12.87 11.78 -5.57
C VAL A 52 -13.72 12.48 -4.51
N GLU A 53 -15.04 12.45 -4.66
CA GLU A 53 -15.96 13.06 -3.71
C GLU A 53 -15.89 12.41 -2.33
N LEU A 54 -15.71 11.09 -2.29
CA LEU A 54 -15.55 10.35 -1.03
C LEU A 54 -14.27 10.76 -0.30
N MET A 55 -13.15 10.94 -1.02
CA MET A 55 -11.93 11.49 -0.42
C MET A 55 -12.16 12.90 0.12
N LYS A 56 -12.80 13.79 -0.62
CA LYS A 56 -13.15 15.14 -0.15
C LYS A 56 -14.05 15.09 1.09
N LYS A 57 -15.07 14.24 1.07
CA LYS A 57 -16.00 14.06 2.20
C LYS A 57 -15.32 13.52 3.45
N GLY A 58 -14.44 12.53 3.29
CA GLY A 58 -13.63 11.99 4.39
C GLY A 58 -12.79 13.07 5.08
N ARG A 59 -12.18 13.97 4.29
CA ARG A 59 -11.42 15.12 4.85
C ARG A 59 -12.29 16.09 5.62
N VAL A 60 -13.52 16.35 5.13
CA VAL A 60 -14.49 17.15 5.88
C VAL A 60 -14.85 16.48 7.21
N PHE A 61 -15.08 15.16 7.20
CA PHE A 61 -15.39 14.42 8.44
C PHE A 61 -14.23 14.47 9.44
N ALA A 62 -12.99 14.24 8.99
CA ALA A 62 -11.81 14.30 9.86
C ALA A 62 -11.59 15.71 10.46
N LYS A 63 -11.91 16.78 9.74
CA LYS A 63 -11.85 18.16 10.25
C LYS A 63 -12.98 18.48 11.21
N THR A 64 -14.16 17.87 11.03
CA THR A 64 -15.34 18.13 11.86
C THR A 64 -15.25 17.45 13.23
N TRP A 65 -14.73 16.21 13.26
CA TRP A 65 -14.65 15.41 14.48
C TRP A 65 -13.19 15.12 14.81
N ASN A 66 -12.72 15.70 15.91
CA ASN A 66 -11.32 15.58 16.30
C ASN A 66 -10.99 14.18 16.86
N GLY A 67 -10.27 13.37 16.11
CA GLY A 67 -9.68 12.10 16.55
C GLY A 67 -10.55 10.87 16.37
N ILE A 68 -11.89 10.95 16.55
CA ILE A 68 -12.80 9.80 16.45
C ILE A 68 -14.19 10.23 15.94
N TYR A 69 -14.77 9.44 15.03
CA TYR A 69 -16.19 9.58 14.65
C TYR A 69 -16.77 8.22 14.23
N ARG A 70 -18.10 8.08 14.32
CA ARG A 70 -18.82 6.90 13.85
C ARG A 70 -19.38 7.07 12.44
N LEU A 71 -19.48 5.93 11.73
CA LEU A 71 -20.34 5.76 10.55
C LEU A 71 -21.22 4.53 10.78
N TYR A 72 -22.47 4.64 10.43
CA TYR A 72 -23.44 3.56 10.61
C TYR A 72 -24.19 3.29 9.32
N MET A 73 -23.90 2.16 8.69
CA MET A 73 -24.54 1.68 7.43
C MET A 73 -25.19 0.36 7.74
N TYR A 74 -26.45 0.36 8.05
CA TYR A 74 -27.14 -0.83 8.53
C TYR A 74 -26.93 -2.06 7.62
N PRO A 75 -26.48 -3.22 8.14
CA PRO A 75 -26.15 -3.54 9.57
C PRO A 75 -24.70 -3.25 9.97
N ILE A 76 -23.91 -2.62 9.13
CA ILE A 76 -22.47 -2.37 9.34
C ILE A 76 -22.29 -1.11 10.19
N ALA A 77 -21.54 -1.24 11.27
CA ALA A 77 -21.11 -0.13 12.09
C ALA A 77 -19.59 0.02 12.05
N ALA A 78 -19.11 1.24 11.93
CA ALA A 78 -17.70 1.55 11.92
C ALA A 78 -17.38 2.74 12.83
N VAL A 79 -16.26 2.67 13.54
CA VAL A 79 -15.58 3.81 14.15
C VAL A 79 -14.38 4.17 13.30
N ASN A 80 -14.16 5.45 13.11
CA ASN A 80 -13.07 6.01 12.33
C ASN A 80 -12.16 6.74 13.30
N ILE A 81 -10.90 6.33 13.40
CA ILE A 81 -9.93 6.88 14.35
C ILE A 81 -8.70 7.41 13.61
N PHE A 82 -8.16 8.48 14.15
CA PHE A 82 -6.89 9.10 13.72
C PHE A 82 -6.20 9.84 14.86
N ASN A 83 -6.48 9.43 16.11
CA ASN A 83 -5.73 9.80 17.31
C ASN A 83 -4.66 8.72 17.56
N PRO A 84 -3.36 9.06 17.74
CA PRO A 84 -2.30 8.09 17.96
C PRO A 84 -2.52 7.14 19.14
N ASP A 85 -3.07 7.64 20.27
CA ASP A 85 -3.36 6.80 21.44
C ASP A 85 -4.38 5.70 21.13
N ASP A 86 -5.47 6.06 20.43
CA ASP A 86 -6.48 5.08 19.99
C ASP A 86 -5.93 4.10 18.95
N VAL A 87 -5.10 4.61 18.03
CA VAL A 87 -4.43 3.79 17.03
C VAL A 87 -3.52 2.77 17.69
N GLU A 88 -2.73 3.18 18.69
CA GLU A 88 -1.86 2.28 19.47
C GLU A 88 -2.66 1.13 20.07
N VAL A 89 -3.77 1.43 20.77
CA VAL A 89 -4.65 0.42 21.40
C VAL A 89 -5.09 -0.65 20.41
N ILE A 90 -5.37 -0.27 19.15
CA ILE A 90 -5.84 -1.20 18.13
C ILE A 90 -4.72 -1.96 17.46
N VAL A 91 -3.66 -1.27 16.99
CA VAL A 91 -2.64 -1.91 16.12
C VAL A 91 -1.61 -2.72 16.90
N SER A 92 -1.34 -2.39 18.15
CA SER A 92 -0.40 -3.13 19.01
C SER A 92 -0.98 -4.44 19.54
N ASN A 93 -2.32 -4.56 19.60
CA ASN A 93 -2.99 -5.67 20.27
C ASN A 93 -3.36 -6.77 19.27
N ILE A 94 -2.86 -7.99 19.52
CA ILE A 94 -3.13 -9.17 18.70
C ILE A 94 -4.64 -9.53 18.65
N LYS A 95 -5.43 -9.20 19.70
CA LYS A 95 -6.88 -9.42 19.72
C LYS A 95 -7.63 -8.61 18.66
N HIS A 96 -7.06 -7.51 18.21
CA HIS A 96 -7.59 -6.64 17.15
C HIS A 96 -6.81 -6.78 15.83
N SER A 97 -6.03 -7.87 15.65
CA SER A 97 -5.21 -8.07 14.45
C SER A 97 -6.02 -8.47 13.21
N ASP A 98 -7.26 -8.91 13.37
CA ASP A 98 -8.10 -9.33 12.26
C ASP A 98 -8.49 -8.15 11.37
N LYS A 99 -8.28 -8.31 10.08
CA LYS A 99 -8.77 -7.36 9.08
C LYS A 99 -10.30 -7.36 9.06
N SER A 100 -10.92 -6.20 8.84
CA SER A 100 -12.38 -6.12 8.71
C SER A 100 -12.90 -6.93 7.51
N SER A 101 -14.20 -7.21 7.46
CA SER A 101 -14.79 -7.95 6.34
C SER A 101 -14.70 -7.20 5.00
N LEU A 102 -14.36 -5.91 4.98
CA LEU A 102 -14.06 -5.19 3.75
C LEU A 102 -12.93 -5.86 2.95
N TYR A 103 -11.94 -6.43 3.64
CA TYR A 103 -10.85 -7.17 2.98
C TYR A 103 -11.32 -8.47 2.33
N SER A 104 -12.50 -9.00 2.67
CA SER A 104 -13.05 -10.16 1.98
C SER A 104 -13.37 -9.87 0.50
N LEU A 105 -13.59 -8.61 0.14
CA LEU A 105 -13.78 -8.18 -1.25
C LEU A 105 -12.53 -8.39 -2.12
N LEU A 106 -11.35 -8.53 -1.50
CA LEU A 106 -10.09 -8.87 -2.16
C LEU A 106 -9.90 -10.39 -2.36
N LYS A 107 -10.68 -11.25 -1.67
CA LYS A 107 -10.52 -12.71 -1.75
C LYS A 107 -10.62 -13.28 -3.16
N PRO A 108 -11.50 -12.82 -4.04
CA PRO A 108 -11.51 -13.29 -5.42
C PRO A 108 -10.20 -13.04 -6.17
N TRP A 109 -9.41 -12.08 -5.75
CA TRP A 109 -8.10 -11.71 -6.31
C TRP A 109 -6.94 -12.35 -5.54
N LEU A 110 -6.81 -12.04 -4.25
CA LEU A 110 -5.65 -12.40 -3.42
C LEU A 110 -5.84 -13.70 -2.63
N GLY A 111 -6.96 -14.40 -2.87
CA GLY A 111 -7.30 -15.59 -2.10
C GLY A 111 -7.31 -15.32 -0.59
N ASP A 112 -6.69 -16.20 0.15
CA ASP A 112 -6.50 -16.09 1.60
C ASP A 112 -5.00 -15.92 1.95
N GLY A 113 -4.29 -15.13 1.13
CA GLY A 113 -2.88 -14.79 1.30
C GLY A 113 -2.62 -13.88 2.50
N LEU A 114 -1.36 -13.50 2.71
CA LEU A 114 -0.87 -12.80 3.91
C LEU A 114 -1.68 -11.54 4.26
N LEU A 115 -2.13 -10.75 3.27
CA LEU A 115 -2.92 -9.54 3.50
C LEU A 115 -4.28 -9.86 4.12
N VAL A 116 -4.96 -10.88 3.62
CA VAL A 116 -6.39 -11.16 3.89
C VAL A 116 -6.60 -12.21 4.97
N SER A 117 -5.66 -13.15 5.13
CA SER A 117 -5.73 -14.26 6.08
C SER A 117 -5.80 -13.80 7.55
N LYS A 118 -6.35 -14.67 8.41
CA LYS A 118 -6.59 -14.41 9.83
C LYS A 118 -6.07 -15.58 10.69
N GLY A 119 -5.93 -15.32 11.99
CA GLY A 119 -5.63 -16.34 13.01
C GLY A 119 -4.36 -17.14 12.70
N ALA A 120 -4.45 -18.48 12.88
CA ALA A 120 -3.31 -19.40 12.72
C ALA A 120 -2.73 -19.38 11.29
N LYS A 121 -3.58 -19.38 10.25
CA LYS A 121 -3.11 -19.31 8.85
C LYS A 121 -2.24 -18.10 8.60
N TRP A 122 -2.63 -16.92 9.10
CA TRP A 122 -1.83 -15.72 8.98
C TRP A 122 -0.47 -15.85 9.69
N GLN A 123 -0.47 -16.42 10.90
CA GLN A 123 0.77 -16.62 11.67
C GLN A 123 1.73 -17.54 10.93
N GLU A 124 1.24 -18.66 10.40
CA GLU A 124 2.02 -19.62 9.61
C GLU A 124 2.61 -18.97 8.35
N ARG A 125 1.79 -18.27 7.58
CA ARG A 125 2.23 -17.55 6.38
C ARG A 125 3.27 -16.48 6.71
N ARG A 126 3.01 -15.68 7.75
CA ARG A 126 3.96 -14.66 8.21
C ARG A 126 5.30 -15.26 8.62
N LYS A 127 5.28 -16.43 9.29
CA LYS A 127 6.48 -17.15 9.71
C LYS A 127 7.29 -17.65 8.51
N ILE A 128 6.64 -18.24 7.50
CA ILE A 128 7.31 -18.70 6.27
C ILE A 128 7.95 -17.52 5.51
N LEU A 129 7.27 -16.39 5.43
CA LEU A 129 7.66 -15.27 4.57
C LEU A 129 8.65 -14.29 5.24
N THR A 130 8.67 -14.17 6.56
CA THR A 130 9.51 -13.18 7.28
C THR A 130 11.00 -13.31 6.95
N PRO A 131 11.62 -14.50 6.83
CA PRO A 131 13.04 -14.64 6.52
C PRO A 131 13.46 -13.97 5.21
N THR A 132 12.58 -13.91 4.20
CA THR A 132 12.89 -13.32 2.87
C THR A 132 13.11 -11.81 2.91
N PHE A 133 12.63 -11.14 3.96
CA PHE A 133 12.78 -9.71 4.18
C PHE A 133 13.85 -9.35 5.21
N HIS A 134 14.67 -10.34 5.61
CA HIS A 134 15.86 -10.07 6.43
C HIS A 134 16.90 -9.27 5.66
N PHE A 135 17.61 -8.39 6.37
CA PHE A 135 18.59 -7.48 5.78
C PHE A 135 19.64 -8.20 4.91
N ASN A 136 20.10 -9.38 5.34
CA ASN A 136 21.09 -10.17 4.60
C ASN A 136 20.57 -10.65 3.23
N ILE A 137 19.25 -10.92 3.11
CA ILE A 137 18.63 -11.26 1.83
C ILE A 137 18.45 -9.99 0.98
N LEU A 138 17.99 -8.90 1.61
CA LEU A 138 17.79 -7.62 0.91
C LEU A 138 19.10 -7.08 0.33
N ARG A 139 20.25 -7.30 0.99
CA ARG A 139 21.56 -6.95 0.44
C ARG A 139 21.85 -7.59 -0.92
N GLN A 140 21.26 -8.74 -1.22
CA GLN A 140 21.48 -9.44 -2.47
C GLN A 140 20.70 -8.81 -3.64
N PHE A 141 19.73 -7.96 -3.34
CA PHE A 141 18.87 -7.34 -4.36
C PHE A 141 19.37 -5.99 -4.87
N TYR A 142 20.46 -5.44 -4.27
CA TYR A 142 20.93 -4.11 -4.66
C TYR A 142 21.34 -4.03 -6.13
N GLU A 143 21.93 -5.08 -6.69
CA GLU A 143 22.31 -5.14 -8.12
C GLU A 143 21.06 -5.06 -9.02
N ILE A 144 19.96 -5.73 -8.62
CA ILE A 144 18.68 -5.68 -9.34
C ILE A 144 18.09 -4.26 -9.25
N PHE A 145 18.14 -3.65 -8.06
CA PHE A 145 17.70 -2.26 -7.91
C PHE A 145 18.50 -1.31 -8.79
N GLU A 146 19.82 -1.48 -8.87
CA GLU A 146 20.67 -0.67 -9.71
C GLU A 146 20.38 -0.89 -11.20
N GLU A 147 20.33 -2.15 -11.69
CA GLU A 147 20.01 -2.47 -13.09
C GLU A 147 18.67 -1.85 -13.52
N ASN A 148 17.62 -2.05 -12.71
CA ASN A 148 16.29 -1.52 -13.00
C ASN A 148 16.26 0.03 -12.93
N SER A 149 17.03 0.64 -12.01
CA SER A 149 17.19 2.10 -11.95
C SER A 149 17.86 2.64 -13.21
N GLN A 150 18.88 1.96 -13.74
CA GLN A 150 19.53 2.35 -15.00
C GLN A 150 18.59 2.20 -16.20
N CYS A 151 17.75 1.16 -16.23
CA CYS A 151 16.71 1.01 -17.27
C CYS A 151 15.73 2.20 -17.23
N LEU A 152 15.26 2.59 -16.04
CA LEU A 152 14.41 3.76 -15.86
C LEU A 152 15.11 5.05 -16.31
N ILE A 153 16.36 5.27 -15.91
CA ILE A 153 17.17 6.44 -16.30
C ILE A 153 17.30 6.50 -17.83
N ASN A 154 17.60 5.40 -18.48
CA ASN A 154 17.73 5.33 -19.94
C ASN A 154 16.41 5.68 -20.65
N ARG A 155 15.28 5.27 -20.09
CA ARG A 155 13.97 5.67 -20.58
C ARG A 155 13.74 7.19 -20.39
N LEU A 156 14.02 7.73 -19.20
CA LEU A 156 13.86 9.15 -18.90
C LEU A 156 14.80 10.05 -19.77
N LYS A 157 15.98 9.55 -20.14
CA LYS A 157 16.91 10.25 -21.04
C LYS A 157 16.31 10.50 -22.43
N LYS A 158 15.43 9.62 -22.93
CA LYS A 158 14.76 9.77 -24.24
C LYS A 158 13.76 10.95 -24.25
N ASP A 159 13.18 11.25 -23.11
CA ASP A 159 12.19 12.32 -22.95
C ASP A 159 12.71 13.50 -22.10
N ALA A 160 14.05 13.57 -21.92
CA ALA A 160 14.66 14.66 -21.18
C ALA A 160 14.26 16.03 -21.76
N GLY A 161 13.95 16.99 -20.89
CA GLY A 161 13.46 18.30 -21.29
C GLY A 161 11.96 18.38 -21.56
N LYS A 162 11.23 17.28 -21.64
CA LYS A 162 9.76 17.26 -21.81
C LYS A 162 9.07 17.07 -20.45
N ALA A 163 7.81 17.52 -20.37
CA ALA A 163 6.91 17.18 -19.26
C ALA A 163 6.34 15.78 -19.48
N ILE A 164 6.67 14.84 -18.63
CA ILE A 164 6.22 13.46 -18.75
C ILE A 164 5.36 13.05 -17.55
N ASP A 165 4.36 12.20 -17.76
CA ASP A 165 3.69 11.47 -16.71
C ASP A 165 4.62 10.38 -16.17
N ILE A 166 5.01 10.51 -14.89
CA ILE A 166 6.00 9.61 -14.31
C ILE A 166 5.37 8.29 -13.80
N VAL A 167 4.04 8.27 -13.57
CA VAL A 167 3.36 7.11 -12.96
C VAL A 167 3.55 5.82 -13.76
N PRO A 168 3.34 5.79 -15.11
CA PRO A 168 3.56 4.58 -15.89
C PRO A 168 4.99 4.05 -15.86
N ALA A 169 5.98 4.96 -15.86
CA ALA A 169 7.39 4.58 -15.83
C ALA A 169 7.79 3.97 -14.47
N LEU A 170 7.32 4.57 -13.37
CA LEU A 170 7.57 4.05 -12.02
C LEU A 170 6.83 2.75 -11.75
N SER A 171 5.59 2.61 -12.22
CA SER A 171 4.84 1.36 -12.13
C SER A 171 5.53 0.21 -12.89
N GLU A 172 6.19 0.50 -14.01
CA GLU A 172 6.99 -0.49 -14.73
C GLU A 172 8.26 -0.85 -13.97
N PHE A 173 8.99 0.14 -13.47
CA PHE A 173 10.18 -0.05 -12.66
C PHE A 173 9.90 -0.95 -11.45
N THR A 174 8.87 -0.65 -10.66
CA THR A 174 8.54 -1.42 -9.45
C THR A 174 8.02 -2.83 -9.76
N LEU A 175 7.28 -3.02 -10.88
CA LEU A 175 6.86 -4.34 -11.32
C LEU A 175 8.06 -5.22 -11.71
N HIS A 176 9.00 -4.68 -12.51
CA HIS A 176 10.23 -5.40 -12.87
C HIS A 176 11.03 -5.75 -11.61
N THR A 177 11.18 -4.80 -10.71
CA THR A 177 11.93 -4.98 -9.46
C THR A 177 11.33 -6.10 -8.60
N ILE A 178 10.01 -6.14 -8.38
CA ILE A 178 9.39 -7.19 -7.57
C ILE A 178 9.44 -8.55 -8.25
N CYS A 179 9.29 -8.62 -9.57
CA CYS A 179 9.42 -9.86 -10.33
C CYS A 179 10.83 -10.45 -10.22
N GLU A 180 11.86 -9.63 -10.34
CA GLU A 180 13.24 -10.12 -10.28
C GLU A 180 13.69 -10.44 -8.85
N THR A 181 13.31 -9.63 -7.86
CA THR A 181 13.75 -9.81 -6.47
C THR A 181 12.94 -10.87 -5.74
N ALA A 182 11.62 -10.73 -5.69
CA ALA A 182 10.76 -11.62 -4.92
C ALA A 182 10.36 -12.87 -5.67
N MET A 183 10.17 -12.80 -7.00
CA MET A 183 9.77 -13.96 -7.81
C MET A 183 10.95 -14.64 -8.49
N GLY A 184 12.12 -14.00 -8.56
CA GLY A 184 13.31 -14.55 -9.20
C GLY A 184 13.18 -14.70 -10.72
N THR A 185 12.26 -13.96 -11.35
CA THR A 185 11.94 -14.03 -12.77
C THR A 185 12.15 -12.66 -13.42
N LYS A 186 13.02 -12.59 -14.43
CA LYS A 186 13.24 -11.38 -15.23
C LYS A 186 12.18 -11.30 -16.34
N LEU A 187 11.47 -10.18 -16.41
CA LEU A 187 10.47 -9.97 -17.46
C LEU A 187 11.17 -9.72 -18.80
N SER A 188 10.92 -10.58 -19.79
CA SER A 188 11.41 -10.43 -21.17
C SER A 188 10.57 -9.40 -21.96
N GLU A 189 11.01 -9.03 -23.17
CA GLU A 189 10.24 -8.14 -24.06
C GLU A 189 8.85 -8.70 -24.39
N GLU A 190 8.72 -10.01 -24.58
CA GLU A 190 7.43 -10.69 -24.78
C GLU A 190 6.54 -10.61 -23.55
N THR A 191 7.12 -10.78 -22.38
CA THR A 191 6.41 -10.67 -21.08
C THR A 191 6.07 -9.22 -20.73
N THR A 192 6.71 -8.23 -21.36
CA THR A 192 6.43 -6.80 -21.13
C THR A 192 5.02 -6.41 -21.57
N SER A 193 4.47 -7.00 -22.62
CA SER A 193 3.07 -6.78 -23.02
C SER A 193 2.08 -7.38 -22.02
N GLU A 194 2.36 -8.56 -21.49
CA GLU A 194 1.58 -9.21 -20.42
C GLU A 194 1.69 -8.43 -19.11
N GLY A 195 2.87 -7.93 -18.76
CA GLY A 195 3.11 -7.05 -17.63
C GLY A 195 2.33 -5.73 -17.73
N ARG A 196 2.16 -5.18 -18.94
CA ARG A 196 1.31 -4.00 -19.15
C ARG A 196 -0.15 -4.33 -18.89
N SER A 197 -0.67 -5.41 -19.45
CA SER A 197 -2.04 -5.87 -19.22
C SER A 197 -2.28 -6.22 -17.75
N TYR A 198 -1.28 -6.77 -17.07
CA TYR A 198 -1.33 -7.02 -15.62
C TYR A 198 -1.48 -5.71 -14.83
N LYS A 199 -0.66 -4.68 -15.11
CA LYS A 199 -0.74 -3.38 -14.42
C LYS A 199 -2.10 -2.70 -14.63
N GLU A 200 -2.60 -2.69 -15.87
CA GLU A 200 -3.93 -2.15 -16.18
C GLU A 200 -5.03 -2.89 -15.42
N ALA A 201 -4.98 -4.24 -15.40
CA ALA A 201 -5.94 -5.04 -14.66
C ALA A 201 -5.89 -4.79 -13.14
N ILE A 202 -4.74 -4.52 -12.55
CA ILE A 202 -4.61 -4.16 -11.13
C ILE A 202 -5.29 -2.83 -10.82
N LEU A 203 -5.10 -1.82 -11.65
CA LEU A 203 -5.76 -0.51 -11.49
C LEU A 203 -7.29 -0.66 -11.54
N ASP A 204 -7.77 -1.41 -12.53
CA ASP A 204 -9.21 -1.66 -12.67
C ASP A 204 -9.77 -2.49 -11.51
N LEU A 205 -9.04 -3.51 -11.03
CA LEU A 205 -9.45 -4.30 -9.88
C LEU A 205 -9.53 -3.46 -8.60
N GLY A 206 -8.56 -2.57 -8.36
CA GLY A 206 -8.59 -1.62 -7.26
C GLY A 206 -9.87 -0.79 -7.28
N TYR A 207 -10.14 -0.14 -8.41
CA TYR A 207 -11.35 0.65 -8.61
C TYR A 207 -12.63 -0.18 -8.40
N LEU A 208 -12.72 -1.39 -8.95
CA LEU A 208 -13.90 -2.26 -8.83
C LEU A 208 -14.14 -2.71 -7.39
N VAL A 209 -13.10 -3.10 -6.67
CA VAL A 209 -13.18 -3.46 -5.24
C VAL A 209 -13.64 -2.27 -4.42
N PHE A 210 -13.07 -1.10 -4.66
CA PHE A 210 -13.45 0.12 -3.97
C PHE A 210 -14.92 0.48 -4.24
N ARG A 211 -15.35 0.50 -5.51
CA ARG A 211 -16.75 0.76 -5.90
C ARG A 211 -17.71 -0.23 -5.27
N ARG A 212 -17.32 -1.50 -5.16
CA ARG A 212 -18.12 -2.52 -4.50
C ARG A 212 -18.23 -2.27 -3.00
N GLY A 213 -17.12 -1.92 -2.33
CA GLY A 213 -17.07 -1.67 -0.89
C GLY A 213 -17.84 -0.43 -0.44
N THR A 214 -17.98 0.56 -1.33
CA THR A 214 -18.67 1.84 -1.04
C THR A 214 -20.11 1.89 -1.51
N ASN A 215 -20.60 0.84 -2.19
CA ASN A 215 -21.97 0.77 -2.68
C ASN A 215 -22.75 -0.36 -2.01
N LEU A 216 -23.71 0.00 -1.16
CA LEU A 216 -24.52 -0.94 -0.39
C LEU A 216 -25.19 -2.01 -1.25
N PHE A 217 -25.68 -1.66 -2.45
CA PHE A 217 -26.35 -2.59 -3.36
C PHE A 217 -25.38 -3.61 -3.98
N LEU A 218 -24.14 -3.18 -4.26
CA LEU A 218 -23.10 -4.05 -4.83
C LEU A 218 -22.37 -4.91 -3.79
N TYR A 219 -22.63 -4.65 -2.51
CA TYR A 219 -22.00 -5.43 -1.44
C TYR A 219 -22.47 -6.89 -1.46
N ALA A 220 -23.74 -7.14 -1.82
CA ALA A 220 -24.29 -8.48 -1.97
C ALA A 220 -23.70 -9.19 -3.21
N ASP A 221 -23.10 -10.38 -3.00
CA ASP A 221 -22.42 -11.16 -4.04
C ASP A 221 -23.30 -11.40 -5.27
N LEU A 222 -24.55 -11.83 -5.07
CA LEU A 222 -25.48 -12.14 -6.15
C LEU A 222 -25.70 -10.92 -7.07
N ILE A 223 -25.95 -9.74 -6.48
CA ILE A 223 -26.21 -8.51 -7.23
C ILE A 223 -24.93 -8.09 -7.97
N PHE A 224 -23.79 -8.16 -7.27
CA PHE A 224 -22.52 -7.78 -7.86
C PHE A 224 -22.15 -8.65 -9.07
N TYR A 225 -22.21 -9.98 -8.96
CA TYR A 225 -21.78 -10.86 -10.06
C TYR A 225 -22.74 -10.85 -11.26
N LEU A 226 -23.99 -10.46 -11.07
CA LEU A 226 -24.94 -10.20 -12.17
C LEU A 226 -24.71 -8.84 -12.84
N SER A 227 -24.03 -7.92 -12.18
CA SER A 227 -23.76 -6.58 -12.71
C SER A 227 -22.68 -6.55 -13.81
N SER A 228 -22.57 -5.43 -14.52
CA SER A 228 -21.49 -5.19 -15.49
C SER A 228 -20.12 -5.14 -14.78
N LEU A 229 -20.07 -4.60 -13.54
CA LEU A 229 -18.84 -4.50 -12.74
C LEU A 229 -18.33 -5.89 -12.33
N GLY A 230 -19.22 -6.81 -11.95
CA GLY A 230 -18.85 -8.19 -11.65
C GLY A 230 -18.27 -8.94 -12.86
N ARG A 231 -18.83 -8.71 -14.05
CA ARG A 231 -18.29 -9.27 -15.30
C ARG A 231 -16.92 -8.68 -15.65
N GLN A 232 -16.70 -7.39 -15.41
CA GLN A 232 -15.40 -6.74 -15.57
C GLN A 232 -14.39 -7.32 -14.60
N GLN A 233 -14.73 -7.43 -13.31
CA GLN A 233 -13.86 -8.04 -12.30
C GLN A 233 -13.41 -9.45 -12.73
N LYS A 234 -14.33 -10.30 -13.20
CA LYS A 234 -14.00 -11.66 -13.66
C LYS A 234 -12.96 -11.66 -14.79
N ARG A 235 -13.03 -10.69 -15.73
CA ARG A 235 -12.04 -10.56 -16.82
C ARG A 235 -10.67 -10.16 -16.29
N HIS A 236 -10.61 -9.15 -15.43
CA HIS A 236 -9.35 -8.68 -14.85
C HIS A 236 -8.70 -9.73 -13.94
N LEU A 237 -9.50 -10.47 -13.15
CA LEU A 237 -9.02 -11.60 -12.34
C LEU A 237 -8.35 -12.67 -13.22
N LYS A 238 -8.95 -13.00 -14.37
CA LYS A 238 -8.32 -13.95 -15.30
C LYS A 238 -6.96 -13.46 -15.81
N THR A 239 -6.83 -12.16 -16.08
CA THR A 239 -5.56 -11.56 -16.53
C THR A 239 -4.49 -11.63 -15.45
N VAL A 240 -4.80 -11.21 -14.22
CA VAL A 240 -3.82 -11.16 -13.13
C VAL A 240 -3.39 -12.57 -12.71
N HIS A 241 -4.33 -13.50 -12.54
CA HIS A 241 -4.01 -14.87 -12.13
C HIS A 241 -3.20 -15.62 -13.20
N ARG A 242 -3.53 -15.43 -14.49
CA ARG A 242 -2.75 -16.04 -15.58
C ARG A 242 -1.31 -15.55 -15.55
N PHE A 243 -1.09 -14.26 -15.31
CA PHE A 243 0.26 -13.70 -15.24
C PHE A 243 1.05 -14.28 -14.07
N THR A 244 0.46 -14.32 -12.88
CA THR A 244 1.12 -14.85 -11.68
C THR A 244 1.32 -16.37 -11.73
N GLU A 245 0.37 -17.12 -12.31
CA GLU A 245 0.56 -18.56 -12.59
C GLU A 245 1.75 -18.82 -13.51
N LYS A 246 1.91 -18.00 -14.57
CA LYS A 246 3.04 -18.11 -15.49
C LYS A 246 4.36 -17.86 -14.76
N VAL A 247 4.44 -16.81 -13.92
CA VAL A 247 5.63 -16.50 -13.11
C VAL A 247 5.98 -17.68 -12.18
N ILE A 248 4.97 -18.28 -11.52
CA ILE A 248 5.20 -19.44 -10.65
C ILE A 248 5.69 -20.64 -11.45
N GLN A 249 5.11 -20.89 -12.64
CA GLN A 249 5.50 -22.03 -13.46
C GLN A 249 6.93 -21.86 -13.99
N GLU A 250 7.28 -20.73 -14.57
CA GLU A 250 8.63 -20.42 -15.05
C GLU A 250 9.68 -20.59 -13.94
N ARG A 251 9.36 -20.14 -12.71
CA ARG A 251 10.28 -20.30 -11.58
C ARG A 251 10.38 -21.75 -11.11
N THR A 252 9.28 -22.50 -11.12
CA THR A 252 9.27 -23.92 -10.77
C THR A 252 10.12 -24.72 -11.76
N ASP A 253 9.92 -24.51 -13.08
CA ASP A 253 10.68 -25.17 -14.14
C ASP A 253 12.19 -24.85 -14.04
N HIS A 254 12.51 -23.59 -13.69
CA HIS A 254 13.89 -23.20 -13.46
C HIS A 254 14.52 -23.96 -12.28
N ILE A 255 13.78 -24.08 -11.17
CA ILE A 255 14.24 -24.82 -9.98
C ILE A 255 14.39 -26.32 -10.29
N ASP A 256 13.45 -26.90 -11.03
CA ASP A 256 13.50 -28.33 -11.40
C ASP A 256 14.72 -28.64 -12.28
N LYS A 257 15.08 -27.69 -13.17
CA LYS A 257 16.22 -27.85 -14.08
C LYS A 257 17.58 -27.59 -13.44
N TYR A 258 17.68 -26.60 -12.56
CA TYR A 258 18.95 -26.08 -12.06
C TYR A 258 19.14 -26.24 -10.54
N GLY A 259 18.12 -26.74 -9.83
CA GLY A 259 18.09 -26.86 -8.38
C GLY A 259 17.86 -25.52 -7.67
N VAL A 260 17.50 -25.60 -6.39
CA VAL A 260 17.48 -24.44 -5.49
C VAL A 260 18.86 -24.33 -4.86
N ASN A 261 19.62 -23.31 -5.16
CA ASN A 261 20.87 -23.03 -4.47
C ASN A 261 20.60 -22.09 -3.28
N PHE A 262 20.19 -22.66 -2.15
CA PHE A 262 20.40 -22.03 -0.86
C PHE A 262 21.92 -22.10 -0.59
N GLY A 263 22.64 -20.98 -0.60
CA GLY A 263 24.05 -20.98 -0.24
C GLY A 263 24.20 -21.59 1.16
N GLU A 264 24.96 -22.69 1.27
CA GLU A 264 25.34 -23.24 2.55
C GLU A 264 26.00 -22.14 3.40
N GLN A 265 25.57 -22.03 4.64
CA GLN A 265 26.26 -21.22 5.65
C GLN A 265 27.61 -21.89 5.96
N SER A 266 28.65 -21.55 5.24
CA SER A 266 30.01 -21.79 5.72
C SER A 266 30.40 -20.59 6.58
N GLU A 267 30.40 -20.80 7.87
CA GLU A 267 31.07 -19.95 8.86
C GLU A 267 32.58 -20.05 8.66
N GLU A 268 33.21 -19.49 7.79
CA GLU A 268 34.69 -19.34 7.64
C GLU A 268 35.02 -19.29 6.14
N ASP A 269 35.06 -18.14 5.54
CA ASP A 269 36.17 -17.62 4.73
C ASP A 269 35.76 -16.34 3.98
N ASP A 270 36.32 -15.23 4.39
CA ASP A 270 36.10 -13.88 3.83
C ASP A 270 36.92 -13.65 2.54
N THR A 271 37.51 -14.69 1.95
CA THR A 271 38.52 -14.54 0.86
C THR A 271 38.18 -15.14 -0.48
N LEU A 272 37.02 -15.79 -0.65
CA LEU A 272 36.61 -16.28 -1.98
C LEU A 272 35.24 -15.75 -2.35
N MET A 273 35.22 -14.84 -3.33
CA MET A 273 34.02 -14.34 -4.01
C MET A 273 33.28 -15.47 -4.74
N ILE A 274 32.69 -16.39 -3.99
CA ILE A 274 31.70 -17.31 -4.55
C ILE A 274 30.38 -16.55 -4.58
N LYS A 275 29.85 -16.26 -5.77
CA LYS A 275 28.52 -15.71 -6.00
C LYS A 275 27.48 -16.59 -5.30
N LYS A 276 27.14 -16.29 -4.02
CA LYS A 276 26.01 -16.90 -3.35
C LYS A 276 24.76 -16.57 -4.13
N LYS A 277 24.10 -17.57 -4.70
CA LYS A 277 22.88 -17.37 -5.52
C LYS A 277 21.76 -16.86 -4.60
N LYS A 278 21.06 -15.84 -5.10
CA LYS A 278 20.00 -15.08 -4.47
C LYS A 278 18.76 -15.96 -4.35
N ALA A 279 18.31 -16.31 -3.13
CA ALA A 279 17.03 -16.99 -2.92
C ALA A 279 15.89 -15.98 -2.99
N ALA A 280 15.06 -16.07 -4.00
CA ALA A 280 13.83 -15.28 -4.11
C ALA A 280 12.78 -15.77 -3.09
N MET A 281 11.81 -14.92 -2.76
CA MET A 281 10.67 -15.32 -1.92
C MET A 281 9.94 -16.54 -2.50
N LEU A 282 9.74 -16.57 -3.80
CA LEU A 282 9.07 -17.67 -4.50
C LEU A 282 9.84 -18.99 -4.37
N ASP A 283 11.18 -18.96 -4.29
CA ASP A 283 11.99 -20.16 -4.07
C ASP A 283 11.67 -20.81 -2.71
N LEU A 284 11.53 -19.98 -1.67
CA LEU A 284 11.13 -20.47 -0.34
C LEU A 284 9.71 -21.01 -0.34
N LEU A 285 8.78 -20.37 -1.04
CA LEU A 285 7.39 -20.87 -1.15
C LEU A 285 7.32 -22.20 -1.90
N ILE A 286 8.05 -22.37 -3.00
CA ILE A 286 8.11 -23.63 -3.75
C ILE A 286 8.76 -24.73 -2.89
N THR A 287 9.83 -24.43 -2.16
CA THR A 287 10.47 -25.38 -1.24
C THR A 287 9.51 -25.78 -0.12
N ALA A 288 8.87 -24.81 0.54
CA ALA A 288 7.85 -25.08 1.56
C ALA A 288 6.68 -25.92 1.00
N GLY A 289 6.34 -25.73 -0.28
CA GLY A 289 5.35 -26.55 -0.98
C GLY A 289 5.79 -28.02 -1.14
N ARG A 290 7.04 -28.26 -1.47
CA ARG A 290 7.63 -29.59 -1.57
C ARG A 290 7.70 -30.30 -0.21
N GLU A 291 7.87 -29.53 0.87
CA GLU A 291 7.85 -30.02 2.25
C GLU A 291 6.43 -30.21 2.82
N GLY A 292 5.38 -29.88 2.05
CA GLY A 292 3.99 -30.01 2.48
C GLY A 292 3.50 -28.92 3.46
N LEU A 293 4.28 -27.85 3.65
CA LEU A 293 3.95 -26.73 4.55
C LEU A 293 2.95 -25.74 3.92
N ILE A 294 2.86 -25.71 2.59
CA ILE A 294 1.95 -24.85 1.83
C ILE A 294 1.54 -25.58 0.55
N ASP A 295 0.26 -25.53 0.19
CA ASP A 295 -0.22 -26.12 -1.07
C ASP A 295 -0.02 -25.18 -2.28
N ARG A 296 -0.20 -25.70 -3.50
CA ARG A 296 -0.06 -24.93 -4.74
C ARG A 296 -0.97 -23.69 -4.74
N LYS A 297 -2.17 -23.81 -4.21
CA LYS A 297 -3.11 -22.70 -4.08
C LYS A 297 -2.56 -21.62 -3.15
N GLY A 298 -1.99 -22.03 -2.02
CA GLY A 298 -1.37 -21.12 -1.08
C GLY A 298 -0.18 -20.38 -1.66
N ILE A 299 0.65 -21.02 -2.51
CA ILE A 299 1.73 -20.35 -3.25
C ILE A 299 1.15 -19.28 -4.16
N GLN A 300 0.08 -19.58 -4.90
CA GLN A 300 -0.61 -18.62 -5.76
C GLN A 300 -1.15 -17.42 -4.95
N GLU A 301 -1.81 -17.68 -3.81
CA GLU A 301 -2.34 -16.65 -2.90
C GLU A 301 -1.25 -15.66 -2.44
N GLU A 302 -0.05 -16.17 -2.11
CA GLU A 302 1.06 -15.31 -1.70
C GLU A 302 1.69 -14.57 -2.87
N VAL A 303 1.86 -15.21 -4.03
CA VAL A 303 2.39 -14.54 -5.23
C VAL A 303 1.46 -13.42 -5.69
N ASP A 304 0.14 -13.65 -5.76
CA ASP A 304 -0.83 -12.62 -6.08
C ASP A 304 -0.75 -11.44 -5.08
N THR A 305 -0.61 -11.74 -3.79
CA THR A 305 -0.49 -10.73 -2.73
C THR A 305 0.78 -9.89 -2.90
N PHE A 306 1.94 -10.53 -3.02
CA PHE A 306 3.22 -9.81 -3.08
C PHE A 306 3.46 -9.09 -4.39
N MET A 307 2.97 -9.64 -5.50
CA MET A 307 3.02 -8.97 -6.81
C MET A 307 2.21 -7.68 -6.80
N PHE A 308 1.03 -7.66 -6.19
CA PHE A 308 0.22 -6.46 -6.03
C PHE A 308 0.85 -5.47 -5.05
N GLU A 309 1.09 -5.93 -3.80
CA GLU A 309 1.55 -5.04 -2.72
C GLU A 309 2.93 -4.44 -2.99
N GLY A 310 3.84 -5.21 -3.60
CA GLY A 310 5.22 -4.79 -3.82
C GLY A 310 5.34 -3.72 -4.92
N HIS A 311 4.57 -3.84 -6.02
CA HIS A 311 4.73 -2.89 -7.12
C HIS A 311 3.87 -1.64 -6.97
N ASP A 312 2.60 -1.79 -6.65
CA ASP A 312 1.62 -0.71 -6.75
C ASP A 312 1.78 0.37 -5.66
N THR A 313 2.08 -0.05 -4.43
CA THR A 313 2.31 0.87 -3.31
C THR A 313 3.60 1.67 -3.47
N THR A 314 4.69 1.02 -3.90
CA THR A 314 5.99 1.67 -4.09
C THR A 314 5.94 2.63 -5.29
N ALA A 315 5.26 2.26 -6.38
CA ALA A 315 5.05 3.14 -7.54
C ALA A 315 4.30 4.42 -7.14
N SER A 316 3.23 4.30 -6.34
CA SER A 316 2.50 5.44 -5.80
C SER A 316 3.39 6.32 -4.92
N GLY A 317 4.09 5.73 -3.95
CA GLY A 317 5.00 6.46 -3.05
C GLY A 317 6.09 7.22 -3.80
N LEU A 318 6.71 6.58 -4.80
CA LEU A 318 7.72 7.21 -5.67
C LEU A 318 7.13 8.35 -6.49
N SER A 319 5.93 8.18 -7.07
CA SER A 319 5.29 9.20 -7.91
C SER A 319 5.09 10.51 -7.16
N PHE A 320 4.54 10.43 -5.94
CA PHE A 320 4.38 11.60 -5.09
C PHE A 320 5.72 12.16 -4.59
N CYS A 321 6.69 11.29 -4.27
CA CYS A 321 8.01 11.74 -3.83
C CYS A 321 8.73 12.53 -4.94
N PHE A 322 8.74 12.06 -6.17
CA PHE A 322 9.32 12.77 -7.31
C PHE A 322 8.61 14.09 -7.59
N MET A 323 7.28 14.14 -7.46
CA MET A 323 6.51 15.38 -7.56
C MET A 323 6.96 16.39 -6.48
N LEU A 324 7.03 15.96 -5.23
CA LEU A 324 7.47 16.84 -4.13
C LEU A 324 8.89 17.34 -4.34
N LEU A 325 9.81 16.45 -4.70
CA LEU A 325 11.20 16.83 -4.98
C LEU A 325 11.31 17.82 -6.14
N ALA A 326 10.49 17.67 -7.19
CA ALA A 326 10.45 18.63 -8.29
C ALA A 326 9.99 20.02 -7.85
N ASN A 327 9.06 20.10 -6.90
CA ASN A 327 8.53 21.36 -6.38
C ASN A 327 9.42 22.02 -5.29
N HIS A 328 10.43 21.31 -4.77
CA HIS A 328 11.29 21.79 -3.68
C HIS A 328 12.76 21.69 -4.05
N ARG A 329 13.22 22.64 -4.89
CA ARG A 329 14.58 22.66 -5.43
C ARG A 329 15.66 22.64 -4.34
N ASN A 330 15.50 23.42 -3.28
CA ASN A 330 16.42 23.48 -2.15
C ASN A 330 16.61 22.11 -1.47
N ILE A 331 15.55 21.33 -1.36
CA ILE A 331 15.59 19.96 -0.80
C ILE A 331 16.30 19.02 -1.77
N GLN A 332 16.02 19.16 -3.07
CA GLN A 332 16.72 18.41 -4.12
C GLN A 332 18.24 18.65 -4.08
N ASP A 333 18.64 19.92 -3.93
CA ASP A 333 20.04 20.32 -3.88
C ASP A 333 20.75 19.77 -2.62
N LYS A 334 20.07 19.72 -1.46
CA LYS A 334 20.58 19.07 -0.24
C LYS A 334 20.79 17.56 -0.42
N ILE A 335 19.85 16.85 -1.09
CA ILE A 335 20.03 15.42 -1.39
C ILE A 335 21.25 15.23 -2.28
N VAL A 336 21.41 16.05 -3.31
CA VAL A 336 22.56 15.96 -4.22
C VAL A 336 23.89 16.26 -3.50
N ALA A 337 23.89 17.19 -2.56
CA ALA A 337 25.07 17.44 -1.71
C ALA A 337 25.42 16.18 -0.87
N GLU A 338 24.42 15.53 -0.24
CA GLU A 338 24.61 14.27 0.48
C GLU A 338 25.16 13.16 -0.45
N LEU A 339 24.62 13.03 -1.66
CA LEU A 339 25.10 12.05 -2.63
C LEU A 339 26.54 12.31 -3.04
N ASN A 340 26.92 13.56 -3.28
CA ASN A 340 28.30 13.95 -3.62
C ASN A 340 29.29 13.69 -2.47
N GLU A 341 28.87 13.92 -1.23
CA GLU A 341 29.67 13.59 -0.04
C GLU A 341 29.92 12.07 0.08
N ILE A 342 28.89 11.25 -0.17
CA ILE A 342 28.99 9.78 -0.03
C ILE A 342 29.73 9.13 -1.18
N LEU A 343 29.48 9.59 -2.42
CA LEU A 343 29.95 8.94 -3.66
C LEU A 343 31.19 9.62 -4.25
N GLY A 344 31.47 10.86 -3.86
CA GLY A 344 32.50 11.69 -4.49
C GLY A 344 32.16 12.01 -5.95
N SER A 345 33.19 12.33 -6.74
CA SER A 345 33.09 12.53 -8.19
C SER A 345 33.00 11.22 -8.99
N SER A 346 32.93 10.07 -8.33
CA SER A 346 32.92 8.76 -8.97
C SER A 346 31.58 8.44 -9.59
N ASN A 347 31.57 7.98 -10.84
CA ASN A 347 30.38 7.44 -11.51
C ASN A 347 30.08 5.96 -11.18
N ARG A 348 30.70 5.43 -10.12
CA ARG A 348 30.46 4.05 -9.69
C ARG A 348 28.98 3.81 -9.33
N PRO A 349 28.52 2.56 -9.44
CA PRO A 349 27.20 2.17 -8.95
C PRO A 349 27.04 2.49 -7.44
N ILE A 350 25.82 2.78 -7.05
CA ILE A 350 25.44 2.99 -5.65
C ILE A 350 25.44 1.61 -4.96
N THR A 351 26.14 1.49 -3.85
CA THR A 351 26.20 0.23 -3.08
C THR A 351 25.22 0.23 -1.93
N MET A 352 24.96 -0.96 -1.37
CA MET A 352 24.12 -1.09 -0.18
C MET A 352 24.64 -0.25 1.01
N ASN A 353 25.96 -0.17 1.17
CA ASN A 353 26.58 0.66 2.21
C ASN A 353 26.31 2.14 1.99
N ASP A 354 26.30 2.61 0.75
CA ASP A 354 25.97 4.00 0.43
C ASP A 354 24.52 4.33 0.79
N LEU A 355 23.57 3.42 0.46
CA LEU A 355 22.14 3.58 0.80
C LEU A 355 21.93 3.72 2.31
N THR A 356 22.74 3.06 3.14
CA THR A 356 22.63 3.18 4.60
C THR A 356 23.11 4.53 5.12
N LYS A 357 24.00 5.22 4.39
CA LYS A 357 24.52 6.53 4.73
C LYS A 357 23.63 7.70 4.30
N MET A 358 22.74 7.50 3.32
CA MET A 358 21.82 8.51 2.79
C MET A 358 20.71 8.82 3.81
N LYS A 359 21.02 9.63 4.82
CA LYS A 359 20.11 9.96 5.93
C LYS A 359 19.11 11.03 5.59
N TYR A 360 19.58 12.09 4.89
CA TYR A 360 18.69 13.17 4.47
C TYR A 360 17.68 12.70 3.40
N LEU A 361 18.14 11.90 2.44
CA LEU A 361 17.24 11.26 1.48
C LEU A 361 16.19 10.39 2.19
N GLU A 362 16.57 9.65 3.25
CA GLU A 362 15.61 8.89 4.04
C GLU A 362 14.56 9.80 4.70
N CYS A 363 14.97 10.95 5.24
CA CYS A 363 14.07 11.95 5.80
C CYS A 363 13.09 12.47 4.73
N CYS A 364 13.57 12.73 3.51
CA CYS A 364 12.74 13.16 2.38
C CYS A 364 11.68 12.10 2.00
N ILE A 365 12.08 10.83 1.94
CA ILE A 365 11.15 9.72 1.68
C ILE A 365 10.11 9.61 2.80
N LYS A 366 10.53 9.68 4.07
CA LYS A 366 9.62 9.62 5.21
C LYS A 366 8.60 10.76 5.20
N GLU A 367 9.05 11.98 4.90
CA GLU A 367 8.15 13.13 4.81
C GLU A 367 7.19 13.04 3.62
N SER A 368 7.66 12.52 2.48
CA SER A 368 6.78 12.21 1.36
C SER A 368 5.70 11.19 1.73
N LEU A 369 6.07 10.10 2.42
CA LEU A 369 5.13 9.08 2.90
C LEU A 369 4.20 9.59 4.02
N ARG A 370 4.58 10.63 4.75
CA ARG A 370 3.70 11.32 5.68
C ARG A 370 2.60 12.07 4.91
N LEU A 371 2.99 12.88 3.94
CA LEU A 371 2.05 13.66 3.13
C LEU A 371 1.21 12.79 2.19
N TYR A 372 1.80 11.78 1.58
CA TYR A 372 1.17 10.93 0.57
C TYR A 372 1.38 9.44 0.89
N PRO A 373 0.81 8.94 2.01
CA PRO A 373 0.92 7.52 2.33
C PRO A 373 0.17 6.69 1.28
N PRO A 374 0.84 5.75 0.58
CA PRO A 374 0.18 4.90 -0.42
C PRO A 374 -1.03 4.17 0.15
N VAL A 375 -0.91 3.65 1.37
CA VAL A 375 -2.05 3.10 2.12
C VAL A 375 -2.58 4.19 3.05
N HIS A 376 -3.61 4.91 2.61
CA HIS A 376 -4.15 6.07 3.30
C HIS A 376 -5.09 5.73 4.46
N PHE A 377 -5.66 4.51 4.47
CA PHE A 377 -6.41 3.96 5.61
C PHE A 377 -6.27 2.45 5.70
N ILE A 378 -6.45 1.91 6.90
CA ILE A 378 -6.54 0.47 7.18
C ILE A 378 -7.76 0.20 8.05
N SER A 379 -8.24 -1.05 8.05
CA SER A 379 -9.41 -1.43 8.82
C SER A 379 -9.20 -2.72 9.60
N ARG A 380 -9.77 -2.76 10.82
CA ARG A 380 -9.76 -3.92 11.72
C ARG A 380 -11.18 -4.30 12.10
N ASN A 381 -11.37 -5.57 12.43
CA ASN A 381 -12.59 -6.03 13.11
C ASN A 381 -12.33 -6.05 14.62
N LEU A 382 -13.18 -5.39 15.38
CA LEU A 382 -13.08 -5.42 16.84
C LEU A 382 -13.75 -6.71 17.34
N ASN A 383 -12.96 -7.73 17.64
CA ASN A 383 -13.47 -9.03 18.10
C ASN A 383 -13.89 -9.00 19.59
N VAL A 384 -13.38 -8.04 20.36
CA VAL A 384 -13.73 -7.80 21.76
C VAL A 384 -14.04 -6.31 21.97
N PRO A 385 -14.83 -5.96 23.02
CA PRO A 385 -15.06 -4.55 23.33
C PRO A 385 -13.75 -3.83 23.64
N VAL A 386 -13.68 -2.55 23.29
CA VAL A 386 -12.50 -1.71 23.52
C VAL A 386 -12.91 -0.31 23.89
N LYS A 387 -12.09 0.36 24.70
CA LYS A 387 -12.25 1.78 25.02
C LYS A 387 -11.32 2.59 24.12
N LEU A 388 -11.88 3.52 23.36
CA LEU A 388 -11.16 4.42 22.45
C LEU A 388 -11.48 5.87 22.82
N SER A 389 -10.47 6.68 23.06
CA SER A 389 -10.63 8.00 23.67
C SER A 389 -11.44 7.85 24.97
N ASN A 390 -12.63 8.44 25.05
CA ASN A 390 -13.50 8.30 26.21
C ASN A 390 -14.78 7.49 25.92
N TYR A 391 -14.79 6.71 24.82
CA TYR A 391 -15.96 5.98 24.36
C TYR A 391 -15.76 4.47 24.48
N ASP A 392 -16.78 3.78 24.94
CA ASP A 392 -16.85 2.32 24.86
C ASP A 392 -17.27 1.93 23.45
N VAL A 393 -16.50 1.05 22.80
CA VAL A 393 -16.81 0.51 21.47
C VAL A 393 -17.08 -0.98 21.60
N PRO A 394 -18.28 -1.46 21.24
CA PRO A 394 -18.64 -2.87 21.38
C PRO A 394 -17.94 -3.76 20.35
N ALA A 395 -17.88 -5.06 20.63
CA ALA A 395 -17.41 -6.04 19.69
C ALA A 395 -18.23 -6.09 18.39
N GLY A 396 -17.61 -6.54 17.28
CA GLY A 396 -18.23 -6.66 15.96
C GLY A 396 -18.44 -5.33 15.26
N VAL A 397 -17.70 -4.29 15.63
CA VAL A 397 -17.62 -3.00 14.96
C VAL A 397 -16.34 -2.97 14.12
N PHE A 398 -16.39 -2.33 12.96
CA PHE A 398 -15.17 -2.05 12.19
C PHE A 398 -14.47 -0.84 12.78
N CYS A 399 -13.17 -0.92 12.89
CA CYS A 399 -12.32 0.21 13.24
C CYS A 399 -11.49 0.60 12.03
N HIS A 400 -11.79 1.76 11.46
CA HIS A 400 -11.04 2.36 10.37
C HIS A 400 -10.00 3.32 10.95
N ILE A 401 -8.74 3.11 10.58
CA ILE A 401 -7.61 3.93 11.00
C ILE A 401 -7.22 4.79 9.80
N HIS A 402 -7.44 6.10 9.89
CA HIS A 402 -7.17 7.05 8.83
C HIS A 402 -5.74 7.58 8.93
N ILE A 403 -4.80 6.88 8.29
CA ILE A 403 -3.37 7.21 8.29
C ILE A 403 -3.13 8.60 7.68
N TYR A 404 -3.77 8.88 6.55
CA TYR A 404 -3.65 10.17 5.86
C TYR A 404 -4.04 11.35 6.74
N ASP A 405 -5.14 11.24 7.48
CA ASP A 405 -5.63 12.33 8.34
C ASP A 405 -4.78 12.48 9.60
N MET A 406 -4.36 11.36 10.20
CA MET A 406 -3.48 11.37 11.36
C MET A 406 -2.14 12.03 11.04
N HIS A 407 -1.56 11.72 9.90
CA HIS A 407 -0.30 12.31 9.45
C HIS A 407 -0.39 13.83 9.15
N ARG A 408 -1.60 14.41 9.12
CA ARG A 408 -1.86 15.83 8.84
C ARG A 408 -2.45 16.59 10.02
N ARG A 409 -2.44 16.01 11.20
CA ARG A 409 -2.89 16.70 12.42
C ARG A 409 -1.87 17.77 12.82
N ALA A 410 -2.37 19.00 13.03
CA ALA A 410 -1.52 20.15 13.39
C ALA A 410 -0.94 20.04 14.81
N ASP A 411 -1.60 19.28 15.70
CA ASP A 411 -1.10 18.99 17.05
C ASP A 411 0.01 17.92 17.06
N LEU A 412 0.18 17.16 15.98
CA LEU A 412 1.24 16.15 15.83
C LEU A 412 2.38 16.64 14.94
N PHE A 413 2.07 17.45 13.94
CA PHE A 413 3.03 17.97 12.95
C PHE A 413 2.76 19.45 12.73
N GLU A 414 3.68 20.29 13.13
CA GLU A 414 3.62 21.75 12.88
C GLU A 414 3.57 21.99 11.38
N ASN A 415 2.72 22.93 10.90
CA ASN A 415 2.51 23.21 9.47
C ASN A 415 2.36 21.90 8.65
N PRO A 416 1.30 21.09 8.92
CA PRO A 416 1.23 19.68 8.49
C PRO A 416 1.14 19.49 6.98
N GLU A 417 0.81 20.51 6.20
CA GLU A 417 0.74 20.44 4.75
C GLU A 417 2.08 20.73 4.06
N ASP A 418 3.08 21.27 4.80
CA ASP A 418 4.38 21.59 4.26
C ASP A 418 5.28 20.37 4.15
N PHE A 419 6.10 20.32 3.09
CA PHE A 419 7.10 19.27 2.88
C PHE A 419 8.41 19.68 3.57
N VAL A 420 8.61 19.21 4.80
CA VAL A 420 9.76 19.54 5.67
C VAL A 420 10.46 18.25 6.12
N PRO A 421 11.42 17.72 5.34
CA PRO A 421 12.15 16.48 5.66
C PRO A 421 12.84 16.49 7.04
N GLU A 422 13.27 17.66 7.48
CA GLU A 422 13.96 17.87 8.74
C GLU A 422 13.16 17.43 9.97
N ARG A 423 11.84 17.26 9.85
CA ARG A 423 10.99 16.63 10.89
C ARG A 423 11.44 15.22 11.27
N PHE A 424 12.09 14.51 10.33
CA PHE A 424 12.51 13.12 10.51
C PHE A 424 14.00 12.98 10.88
N LEU A 425 14.69 14.08 11.10
CA LEU A 425 15.99 14.05 11.74
C LEU A 425 15.87 13.51 13.18
N PRO A 426 16.86 12.78 13.68
CA PRO A 426 16.80 12.17 15.01
C PRO A 426 16.43 13.16 16.10
N GLU A 427 17.05 14.35 16.11
CA GLU A 427 16.83 15.43 17.08
C GLU A 427 15.39 15.96 17.08
N ASN A 428 14.73 15.95 15.93
CA ASN A 428 13.35 16.46 15.77
C ASN A 428 12.28 15.37 15.97
N SER A 429 12.71 14.13 16.23
CA SER A 429 11.81 12.97 16.36
C SER A 429 11.69 12.45 17.80
N VAL A 430 12.46 12.97 18.75
CA VAL A 430 12.58 12.45 20.12
C VAL A 430 11.23 12.39 20.86
N ASN A 431 10.42 13.44 20.75
CA ASN A 431 9.15 13.57 21.48
C ASN A 431 7.93 13.16 20.63
N ARG A 432 8.15 12.56 19.45
CA ARG A 432 7.05 12.16 18.59
C ARG A 432 6.40 10.88 19.12
N HIS A 433 5.07 10.89 19.25
CA HIS A 433 4.33 9.68 19.60
C HIS A 433 4.60 8.56 18.58
N PRO A 434 4.98 7.33 19.01
CA PRO A 434 5.40 6.26 18.10
C PRO A 434 4.36 5.90 17.02
N TYR A 435 3.08 6.03 17.34
CA TYR A 435 1.97 5.70 16.44
C TYR A 435 1.42 6.91 15.66
N SER A 436 2.03 8.10 15.79
CA SER A 436 1.62 9.27 15.01
C SER A 436 2.07 9.21 13.54
N TYR A 437 3.05 8.35 13.21
CA TYR A 437 3.59 8.15 11.87
C TYR A 437 3.69 6.66 11.54
N ILE A 438 2.72 6.13 10.79
CA ILE A 438 2.60 4.70 10.49
C ILE A 438 2.30 4.41 9.00
N PRO A 439 3.09 4.93 8.04
CA PRO A 439 2.82 4.71 6.60
C PRO A 439 2.93 3.25 6.19
N PHE A 440 3.61 2.42 6.98
CA PHE A 440 3.73 0.98 6.84
C PHE A 440 2.88 0.20 7.85
N SER A 441 1.84 0.83 8.40
CA SER A 441 1.10 0.31 9.55
C SER A 441 2.01 0.10 10.77
N ALA A 442 1.53 -0.56 11.81
CA ALA A 442 2.29 -0.87 13.01
C ALA A 442 1.80 -2.16 13.66
N GLY A 443 2.53 -2.64 14.69
CA GLY A 443 2.21 -3.86 15.42
C GLY A 443 2.41 -5.13 14.62
N PRO A 444 1.80 -6.26 15.03
CA PRO A 444 2.03 -7.57 14.41
C PRO A 444 1.69 -7.63 12.92
N ARG A 445 0.74 -6.82 12.47
CA ARG A 445 0.26 -6.74 11.07
C ARG A 445 0.89 -5.60 10.27
N ASN A 446 2.06 -5.13 10.69
CA ASN A 446 2.83 -4.13 9.93
C ASN A 446 3.30 -4.69 8.59
N CYS A 447 3.70 -3.79 7.69
CA CYS A 447 4.25 -4.15 6.38
C CYS A 447 5.52 -4.99 6.54
N ILE A 448 5.52 -6.19 5.94
CA ILE A 448 6.68 -7.09 5.92
C ILE A 448 7.78 -6.57 5.01
N GLY A 449 7.40 -5.86 3.92
CA GLY A 449 8.29 -5.31 2.91
C GLY A 449 8.82 -3.90 3.20
N GLN A 450 8.62 -3.34 4.42
CA GLN A 450 9.01 -1.97 4.73
C GLN A 450 10.47 -1.64 4.39
N LYS A 451 11.40 -2.52 4.81
CA LYS A 451 12.83 -2.32 4.54
C LYS A 451 13.15 -2.41 3.04
N PHE A 452 12.51 -3.36 2.36
CA PHE A 452 12.63 -3.52 0.91
C PHE A 452 12.20 -2.24 0.18
N ALA A 453 10.99 -1.75 0.44
CA ALA A 453 10.44 -0.56 -0.18
C ALA A 453 11.30 0.69 0.05
N LEU A 454 11.80 0.89 1.28
CA LEU A 454 12.67 2.03 1.57
C LEU A 454 14.02 1.96 0.84
N LEU A 455 14.60 0.76 0.71
CA LEU A 455 15.84 0.56 -0.05
C LEU A 455 15.63 0.80 -1.54
N GLU A 456 14.57 0.25 -2.12
CA GLU A 456 14.18 0.45 -3.50
C GLU A 456 13.95 1.95 -3.80
N MET A 457 13.18 2.65 -2.96
CA MET A 457 12.94 4.08 -3.10
C MET A 457 14.24 4.90 -3.01
N LYS A 458 15.10 4.62 -2.04
CA LYS A 458 16.39 5.29 -1.90
C LYS A 458 17.26 5.11 -3.16
N GLN A 459 17.36 3.87 -3.65
CA GLN A 459 18.17 3.55 -4.81
C GLN A 459 17.73 4.33 -6.05
N VAL A 460 16.44 4.26 -6.40
CA VAL A 460 15.96 4.89 -7.62
C VAL A 460 15.98 6.42 -7.53
N ILE A 461 15.64 7.01 -6.38
CA ILE A 461 15.68 8.47 -6.21
C ILE A 461 17.12 8.96 -6.29
N ALA A 462 18.06 8.32 -5.61
CA ALA A 462 19.48 8.66 -5.66
C ALA A 462 20.04 8.57 -7.08
N ALA A 463 19.75 7.46 -7.79
CA ALA A 463 20.20 7.24 -9.16
C ALA A 463 19.64 8.30 -10.13
N VAL A 464 18.35 8.63 -10.03
CA VAL A 464 17.71 9.67 -10.85
C VAL A 464 18.26 11.06 -10.55
N LEU A 465 18.45 11.43 -9.28
CA LEU A 465 18.95 12.77 -8.90
C LEU A 465 20.42 12.98 -9.22
N ARG A 466 21.21 11.95 -9.40
CA ARG A 466 22.58 12.05 -9.95
C ARG A 466 22.59 12.50 -11.41
N GLU A 467 21.65 11.99 -12.18
CA GLU A 467 21.57 12.22 -13.64
C GLU A 467 20.75 13.48 -13.98
N PHE A 468 19.68 13.71 -13.20
CA PHE A 468 18.71 14.74 -13.54
C PHE A 468 18.47 15.74 -12.42
N LYS A 469 18.16 16.96 -12.85
CA LYS A 469 17.47 17.98 -12.07
C LYS A 469 15.99 17.89 -12.40
N LEU A 470 15.15 17.85 -11.38
CA LEU A 470 13.71 17.80 -11.53
C LEU A 470 13.11 19.20 -11.54
N LEU A 471 12.20 19.46 -12.47
CA LEU A 471 11.43 20.71 -12.50
C LEU A 471 9.94 20.40 -12.33
N PRO A 472 9.20 21.26 -11.60
CA PRO A 472 7.79 21.05 -11.34
C PRO A 472 6.97 21.26 -12.61
N VAL A 473 5.97 20.38 -12.79
CA VAL A 473 4.86 20.54 -13.74
C VAL A 473 3.56 20.37 -12.97
N THR A 474 3.33 19.21 -12.36
CA THR A 474 2.23 19.01 -11.41
C THR A 474 2.64 19.56 -10.05
N ARG A 475 1.80 20.39 -9.44
CA ARG A 475 2.02 20.98 -8.10
C ARG A 475 1.20 20.20 -7.06
N PRO A 476 1.56 20.25 -5.77
CA PRO A 476 0.73 19.71 -4.69
C PRO A 476 -0.71 20.21 -4.70
N SER A 477 -0.94 21.48 -5.08
CA SER A 477 -2.27 22.09 -5.22
C SER A 477 -3.11 21.49 -6.35
N ASP A 478 -2.49 20.85 -7.33
CA ASP A 478 -3.16 20.28 -8.51
C ASP A 478 -3.62 18.84 -8.25
N ILE A 479 -3.24 18.27 -7.10
CA ILE A 479 -3.57 16.89 -6.74
C ILE A 479 -5.02 16.78 -6.32
N GLU A 480 -5.75 16.00 -7.06
CA GLU A 480 -7.11 15.57 -6.73
C GLU A 480 -7.08 14.07 -6.39
N TYR A 481 -7.27 13.76 -5.11
CA TYR A 481 -7.14 12.37 -4.65
C TYR A 481 -8.29 11.50 -5.12
N ASN A 482 -7.95 10.34 -5.62
CA ASN A 482 -8.88 9.28 -5.94
C ASN A 482 -8.88 8.24 -4.81
N ALA A 483 -10.02 8.02 -4.18
CA ALA A 483 -10.15 6.97 -3.19
C ALA A 483 -10.09 5.61 -3.89
N ASP A 484 -9.04 4.86 -3.60
CA ASP A 484 -8.75 3.53 -4.14
C ASP A 484 -8.06 2.71 -3.04
N LEU A 485 -7.69 1.48 -3.32
CA LEU A 485 -6.88 0.64 -2.42
C LEU A 485 -5.52 1.30 -2.13
N VAL A 486 -4.94 1.96 -3.12
CA VAL A 486 -3.71 2.73 -3.04
C VAL A 486 -4.02 4.19 -3.39
N LEU A 487 -3.43 5.14 -2.67
CA LEU A 487 -3.62 6.57 -2.91
C LEU A 487 -3.13 6.95 -4.32
N ARG A 488 -4.01 7.58 -5.09
CA ARG A 488 -3.72 8.02 -6.47
C ARG A 488 -4.16 9.44 -6.70
N ASN A 489 -3.53 10.09 -7.67
CA ASN A 489 -4.07 11.31 -8.27
C ASN A 489 -5.13 10.97 -9.31
N ASN A 490 -6.17 11.76 -9.39
CA ASN A 490 -7.19 11.70 -10.45
C ASN A 490 -6.65 12.40 -11.71
N GLY A 491 -5.64 11.82 -12.33
CA GLY A 491 -4.94 12.35 -13.48
C GLY A 491 -3.43 12.08 -13.43
N PRO A 492 -2.67 12.53 -14.44
CA PRO A 492 -1.23 12.31 -14.51
C PRO A 492 -0.46 13.11 -13.45
N ILE A 493 0.65 12.56 -12.99
CA ILE A 493 1.65 13.28 -12.20
C ILE A 493 2.82 13.62 -13.13
N LYS A 494 2.89 14.85 -13.59
CA LYS A 494 3.90 15.29 -14.56
C LYS A 494 5.09 15.94 -13.89
N VAL A 495 6.28 15.50 -14.31
CA VAL A 495 7.58 16.06 -13.90
C VAL A 495 8.44 16.28 -15.15
N LYS A 496 9.31 17.27 -15.14
CA LYS A 496 10.27 17.52 -16.20
C LYS A 496 11.69 17.20 -15.70
N PHE A 497 12.40 16.34 -16.44
CA PHE A 497 13.75 15.87 -16.14
C PHE A 497 14.76 16.61 -17.03
N ILE A 498 15.69 17.34 -16.44
CA ILE A 498 16.78 18.04 -17.15
C ILE A 498 18.09 17.36 -16.77
N LYS A 499 18.89 16.95 -17.75
CA LYS A 499 20.20 16.37 -17.48
C LYS A 499 21.08 17.37 -16.73
N ARG A 500 21.80 16.92 -15.71
CA ARG A 500 22.66 17.81 -14.90
C ARG A 500 23.85 18.37 -15.67
N GLN A 501 24.28 17.71 -16.72
CA GLN A 501 25.34 18.21 -17.62
C GLN A 501 24.87 19.36 -18.51
N ASP A 502 23.57 19.61 -18.62
CA ASP A 502 22.95 20.63 -19.45
C ASP A 502 22.54 21.88 -18.62
N VAL A 503 22.96 21.98 -17.35
CA VAL A 503 22.52 23.04 -16.39
C VAL A 503 23.68 23.92 -15.96
#